data_550038d455b450e1f55d681c8a45d4b6
#
_entry.id   550038d455b450e1f55d681c8a45d4b6
#
_cell.length_a   1.000
_cell.length_b   1.000
_cell.length_c   1.000
_cell.angle_alpha   90.00
_cell.angle_beta   90.00
_cell.angle_gamma   90.00
#
_symmetry.space_group_name_H-M   'P 1'
#
loop_
_entity.id
_entity.type
_entity.pdbx_description
1 polymer ?
#
loop_
_entity_poly.entity_id
_entity_poly.type
_entity_poly.pdbx_seq_one_letter_code
_entity_poly.pdbx_strand_id
1 'polypeptide(L)'
;MIFPSTAGMMPIFDSFSALSISCTVPASNGCTTSKRGSGVVINALALRSTLTQMGVETRVQTAIEMKNVAEPFILGRAIRHLELGRVVIFAAGTGNPYFSTDTTAALRASEIRAEVILKVTKVAGVYDRDPNTHADARLYDRLTFTEALTKRLQIMDSTAFSLCMDNKIPIVIFDMNKPSNIRDAVLGRKVGTLVCDEPPPK
;
A
#
# COMPACT_ATOMS: atom_id res chain seq x y z
N MET A 1 -1.86 0.93 1.26
CA MET A 1 -2.30 0.61 2.62
C MET A 1 -1.77 -0.77 2.99
N ILE A 2 -1.19 -0.95 4.15
CA ILE A 2 -0.41 -2.15 4.53
C ILE A 2 -0.89 -2.61 5.91
N PHE A 3 -1.16 -3.91 6.09
CA PHE A 3 -1.62 -4.50 7.34
C PHE A 3 -0.58 -5.48 7.91
N PRO A 4 -0.29 -5.46 9.21
CA PRO A 4 0.60 -6.42 9.85
C PRO A 4 -0.09 -7.77 10.07
N SER A 5 0.72 -8.84 10.13
CA SER A 5 0.28 -10.20 10.42
C SER A 5 0.10 -10.41 11.92
N THR A 6 -1.06 -10.90 12.32
CA THR A 6 -1.26 -11.51 13.64
C THR A 6 -1.27 -13.02 13.47
N ALA A 7 -0.23 -13.69 13.97
CA ALA A 7 -0.07 -15.12 13.89
C ALA A 7 -1.20 -15.86 14.63
N GLY A 8 -2.14 -16.42 13.87
CA GLY A 8 -3.22 -17.23 14.40
C GLY A 8 -4.33 -17.40 13.36
N MET A 9 -4.48 -18.60 12.87
CA MET A 9 -5.44 -19.06 11.88
C MET A 9 -6.86 -18.56 12.18
N MET A 10 -7.26 -17.42 11.59
CA MET A 10 -8.63 -16.91 11.55
C MET A 10 -8.93 -16.24 10.20
N PRO A 11 -10.18 -16.10 9.78
CA PRO A 11 -10.52 -15.45 8.51
C PRO A 11 -9.89 -14.07 8.42
N ILE A 12 -9.39 -13.74 7.25
CA ILE A 12 -8.44 -12.65 6.90
C ILE A 12 -8.74 -11.27 7.52
N PHE A 13 -9.83 -11.08 8.27
CA PHE A 13 -10.34 -9.76 8.63
C PHE A 13 -10.93 -9.57 10.04
N ASP A 14 -10.76 -10.51 10.98
CA ASP A 14 -11.41 -10.38 12.29
C ASP A 14 -10.62 -9.57 13.34
N SER A 15 -9.44 -9.06 13.01
CA SER A 15 -8.62 -8.31 13.96
C SER A 15 -7.96 -7.08 13.33
N PHE A 16 -8.72 -6.00 13.22
CA PHE A 16 -8.16 -4.68 12.92
C PHE A 16 -7.34 -4.15 14.11
N SER A 17 -6.13 -4.60 14.29
CA SER A 17 -5.26 -4.06 15.33
C SER A 17 -4.32 -2.96 14.85
N ALA A 18 -4.03 -2.86 13.54
CA ALA A 18 -3.11 -1.84 13.07
C ALA A 18 -3.23 -1.55 11.56
N LEU A 19 -3.20 -0.30 11.17
CA LEU A 19 -3.23 0.16 9.78
C LEU A 19 -1.95 0.93 9.44
N SER A 20 -1.27 0.53 8.38
CA SER A 20 -0.15 1.27 7.82
C SER A 20 -0.51 1.88 6.48
N ILE A 21 -0.25 3.18 6.32
CA ILE A 21 -0.52 3.93 5.11
C ILE A 21 0.82 4.41 4.53
N SER A 22 1.14 3.97 3.31
CA SER A 22 2.22 4.57 2.54
C SER A 22 1.64 5.71 1.70
N CYS A 23 2.01 6.94 2.06
CA CYS A 23 1.53 8.14 1.37
C CYS A 23 2.50 8.53 0.26
N THR A 24 2.00 8.61 -0.96
CA THR A 24 2.79 8.97 -2.14
C THR A 24 2.06 9.91 -3.07
N VAL A 25 2.78 10.92 -3.54
CA VAL A 25 2.34 11.83 -4.60
C VAL A 25 2.93 11.34 -5.93
N PRO A 26 2.14 11.20 -7.00
CA PRO A 26 2.67 10.84 -8.31
C PRO A 26 3.72 11.87 -8.74
N ALA A 27 4.84 11.37 -9.24
CA ALA A 27 5.94 12.19 -9.71
C ALA A 27 5.54 12.94 -11.00
N SER A 28 5.36 14.25 -10.95
CA SER A 28 5.45 15.09 -12.13
C SER A 28 6.91 15.22 -12.57
N ASN A 29 7.15 15.05 -13.87
CA ASN A 29 8.48 15.09 -14.45
C ASN A 29 9.26 16.36 -14.05
N GLY A 30 10.49 16.19 -13.56
CA GLY A 30 11.47 17.28 -13.48
C GLY A 30 11.84 17.83 -12.11
N CYS A 31 11.48 17.23 -10.98
CA CYS A 31 11.84 17.74 -9.65
C CYS A 31 12.96 16.93 -8.97
N THR A 32 13.93 17.63 -8.35
CA THR A 32 15.01 17.01 -7.56
C THR A 32 14.47 16.26 -6.34
N THR A 33 15.16 15.20 -5.91
CA THR A 33 14.78 14.29 -4.81
C THR A 33 14.39 15.03 -3.52
N SER A 34 15.04 16.12 -3.18
CA SER A 34 14.76 16.93 -1.97
C SER A 34 13.37 17.58 -2.00
N LYS A 35 12.96 18.17 -3.13
CA LYS A 35 11.65 18.83 -3.25
C LYS A 35 10.47 17.85 -3.25
N ARG A 36 10.67 16.64 -3.79
CA ARG A 36 9.62 15.58 -3.77
C ARG A 36 9.40 15.01 -2.38
N GLY A 37 10.47 14.79 -1.63
CA GLY A 37 10.39 14.29 -0.26
C GLY A 37 9.59 15.20 0.67
N SER A 38 9.80 16.52 0.56
CA SER A 38 9.11 17.50 1.41
C SER A 38 7.59 17.52 1.17
N GLY A 39 7.13 17.50 -0.10
CA GLY A 39 5.70 17.50 -0.43
C GLY A 39 4.97 16.27 0.11
N VAL A 40 5.60 15.10 0.07
CA VAL A 40 5.04 13.86 0.61
C VAL A 40 4.91 13.94 2.13
N VAL A 41 5.87 14.53 2.83
CA VAL A 41 5.82 14.70 4.29
C VAL A 41 4.70 15.66 4.68
N ILE A 42 4.49 16.76 3.95
CA ILE A 42 3.37 17.69 4.19
C ILE A 42 2.03 16.95 4.09
N ASN A 43 1.83 16.14 3.05
CA ASN A 43 0.61 15.36 2.89
C ASN A 43 0.42 14.33 4.02
N ALA A 44 1.49 13.68 4.45
CA ALA A 44 1.46 12.75 5.57
C ALA A 44 1.07 13.44 6.89
N LEU A 45 1.57 14.64 7.14
CA LEU A 45 1.21 15.45 8.32
C LEU A 45 -0.24 15.92 8.27
N ALA A 46 -0.73 16.35 7.10
CA ALA A 46 -2.13 16.72 6.91
C ALA A 46 -3.06 15.53 7.17
N LEU A 47 -2.74 14.35 6.60
CA LEU A 47 -3.50 13.13 6.85
C LEU A 47 -3.48 12.73 8.34
N ARG A 48 -2.31 12.81 9.00
CA ARG A 48 -2.21 12.56 10.45
C ARG A 48 -3.13 13.52 11.23
N SER A 49 -3.11 14.82 10.89
CA SER A 49 -3.94 15.82 11.58
C SER A 49 -5.42 15.47 11.46
N THR A 50 -5.89 15.14 10.25
CA THR A 50 -7.27 14.74 10.00
C THR A 50 -7.66 13.48 10.79
N LEU A 51 -6.84 12.43 10.74
CA LEU A 51 -7.10 11.18 11.45
C LEU A 51 -7.12 11.39 12.98
N THR A 52 -6.21 12.22 13.50
CA THR A 52 -6.17 12.56 14.94
C THR A 52 -7.40 13.31 15.36
N GLN A 53 -7.92 14.27 14.57
CA GLN A 53 -9.18 14.96 14.82
C GLN A 53 -10.40 14.02 14.84
N MET A 54 -10.33 12.92 14.08
CA MET A 54 -11.33 11.86 14.09
C MET A 54 -11.16 10.84 15.23
N GLY A 55 -10.22 11.08 16.16
CA GLY A 55 -9.96 10.20 17.30
C GLY A 55 -9.07 8.99 16.98
N VAL A 56 -8.44 8.96 15.79
CA VAL A 56 -7.54 7.84 15.38
C VAL A 56 -6.10 8.19 15.74
N GLU A 57 -5.50 7.45 16.67
CA GLU A 57 -4.07 7.61 16.99
C GLU A 57 -3.21 7.31 15.76
N THR A 58 -2.46 8.31 15.31
CA THR A 58 -1.68 8.23 14.08
C THR A 58 -0.25 8.71 14.29
N ARG A 59 0.73 8.00 13.72
CA ARG A 59 2.15 8.38 13.71
C ARG A 59 2.65 8.54 12.28
N VAL A 60 3.54 9.50 12.07
CA VAL A 60 4.25 9.69 10.79
C VAL A 60 5.70 9.34 11.01
N GLN A 61 6.21 8.42 10.20
CA GLN A 61 7.63 8.10 10.12
C GLN A 61 8.17 8.43 8.73
N THR A 62 9.32 9.07 8.68
CA THR A 62 9.93 9.51 7.43
C THR A 62 11.28 8.84 7.19
N ALA A 63 11.53 8.45 5.93
CA ALA A 63 12.82 7.91 5.51
C ALA A 63 13.91 8.98 5.38
N ILE A 64 13.54 10.27 5.27
CA ILE A 64 14.46 11.40 5.29
C ILE A 64 14.44 12.00 6.70
N GLU A 65 15.60 12.24 7.29
CA GLU A 65 15.72 12.76 8.63
C GLU A 65 15.16 14.19 8.75
N MET A 66 14.07 14.35 9.51
CA MET A 66 13.38 15.61 9.77
C MET A 66 12.90 15.66 11.22
N LYS A 67 13.81 15.54 12.18
CA LYS A 67 13.56 15.31 13.61
C LYS A 67 12.52 16.24 14.24
N ASN A 68 12.46 17.50 13.80
CA ASN A 68 11.51 18.49 14.34
C ASN A 68 10.11 18.37 13.76
N VAL A 69 9.88 17.50 12.75
CA VAL A 69 8.65 17.42 11.97
C VAL A 69 8.00 16.06 12.07
N ALA A 70 8.78 14.99 11.95
CA ALA A 70 8.32 13.61 11.96
C ALA A 70 9.39 12.68 12.53
N GLU A 71 8.95 11.53 13.03
CA GLU A 71 9.86 10.50 13.52
C GLU A 71 10.70 9.93 12.38
N PRO A 72 12.01 9.68 12.57
CA PRO A 72 12.78 8.91 11.62
C PRO A 72 12.22 7.47 11.56
N PHE A 73 12.20 6.88 10.36
CA PHE A 73 11.81 5.49 10.22
C PHE A 73 12.76 4.56 10.97
N ILE A 74 12.23 3.87 11.96
CA ILE A 74 12.92 2.80 12.68
C ILE A 74 11.94 1.63 12.79
N LEU A 75 12.28 0.48 12.20
CA LEU A 75 11.40 -0.67 12.10
C LEU A 75 10.77 -1.09 13.44
N GLY A 76 11.58 -1.20 14.49
CA GLY A 76 11.08 -1.58 15.83
C GLY A 76 10.06 -0.59 16.39
N ARG A 77 10.20 0.72 16.08
CA ARG A 77 9.19 1.73 16.48
C ARG A 77 7.92 1.60 15.65
N ALA A 78 8.05 1.36 14.34
CA ALA A 78 6.89 1.14 13.47
C ALA A 78 6.06 -0.05 13.97
N ILE A 79 6.69 -1.19 14.21
CA ILE A 79 6.04 -2.38 14.77
C ILE A 79 5.37 -2.06 16.11
N ARG A 80 6.07 -1.38 17.02
CA ARG A 80 5.51 -1.01 18.32
C ARG A 80 4.27 -0.11 18.20
N HIS A 81 4.26 0.83 17.27
CA HIS A 81 3.06 1.65 17.02
C HIS A 81 1.90 0.82 16.49
N LEU A 82 2.17 -0.11 15.56
CA LEU A 82 1.15 -1.00 15.01
C LEU A 82 0.58 -1.93 16.09
N GLU A 83 1.41 -2.52 16.95
CA GLU A 83 0.98 -3.35 18.09
C GLU A 83 0.08 -2.58 19.09
N LEU A 84 0.26 -1.27 19.20
CA LEU A 84 -0.58 -0.40 20.01
C LEU A 84 -1.88 0.04 19.29
N GLY A 85 -2.20 -0.55 18.13
CA GLY A 85 -3.40 -0.21 17.37
C GLY A 85 -3.34 1.15 16.68
N ARG A 86 -2.16 1.74 16.50
CA ARG A 86 -1.97 3.04 15.86
C ARG A 86 -1.87 2.91 14.35
N VAL A 87 -2.36 3.91 13.65
CA VAL A 87 -2.07 4.08 12.22
C VAL A 87 -0.66 4.63 12.06
N VAL A 88 0.15 3.99 11.20
CA VAL A 88 1.49 4.47 10.86
C VAL A 88 1.52 4.93 9.40
N ILE A 89 1.91 6.18 9.18
CA ILE A 89 2.09 6.76 7.85
C ILE A 89 3.58 6.79 7.53
N PHE A 90 4.01 6.04 6.52
CA PHE A 90 5.37 6.08 6.02
C PHE A 90 5.50 7.14 4.94
N ALA A 91 6.36 8.14 5.17
CA ALA A 91 6.58 9.27 4.29
C ALA A 91 7.99 9.28 3.71
N ALA A 92 8.19 10.00 2.61
CA ALA A 92 9.46 10.18 1.90
C ALA A 92 10.05 8.89 1.28
N GLY A 93 9.20 7.87 1.04
CA GLY A 93 9.59 6.68 0.32
C GLY A 93 10.65 5.84 1.03
N THR A 94 11.67 5.38 0.30
CA THR A 94 12.85 4.70 0.86
C THR A 94 13.92 5.66 1.34
N GLY A 95 13.78 6.95 1.08
CA GLY A 95 14.86 7.95 1.26
C GLY A 95 15.90 7.96 0.12
N ASN A 96 15.85 6.98 -0.78
CA ASN A 96 16.78 6.86 -1.91
C ASN A 96 16.11 7.28 -3.21
N PRO A 97 16.85 7.98 -4.12
CA PRO A 97 16.37 8.26 -5.46
C PRO A 97 16.21 6.95 -6.26
N TYR A 98 15.46 7.02 -7.37
CA TYR A 98 15.22 5.92 -8.32
C TYR A 98 14.28 4.79 -7.84
N PHE A 99 13.93 4.73 -6.56
CA PHE A 99 12.89 3.81 -6.09
C PHE A 99 11.50 4.42 -6.23
N SER A 100 10.58 3.63 -6.74
CA SER A 100 9.19 4.03 -6.88
C SER A 100 8.44 3.98 -5.54
N THR A 101 7.23 4.47 -5.58
CA THR A 101 6.30 4.41 -4.45
C THR A 101 5.78 2.99 -4.23
N ASP A 102 5.63 2.24 -5.32
CA ASP A 102 5.22 0.84 -5.29
C ASP A 102 6.31 -0.01 -4.62
N THR A 103 7.59 0.19 -5.02
CA THR A 103 8.74 -0.45 -4.37
C THR A 103 8.81 -0.12 -2.87
N THR A 104 8.55 1.14 -2.50
CA THR A 104 8.50 1.52 -1.09
C THR A 104 7.40 0.80 -0.34
N ALA A 105 6.20 0.72 -0.90
CA ALA A 105 5.07 0.04 -0.27
C ALA A 105 5.37 -1.45 -0.06
N ALA A 106 5.93 -2.12 -1.07
CA ALA A 106 6.32 -3.52 -0.99
C ALA A 106 7.42 -3.75 0.08
N LEU A 107 8.44 -2.87 0.12
CA LEU A 107 9.50 -2.95 1.12
C LEU A 107 8.95 -2.79 2.54
N ARG A 108 8.15 -1.74 2.80
CA ARG A 108 7.55 -1.51 4.12
C ARG A 108 6.61 -2.65 4.52
N ALA A 109 5.83 -3.19 3.57
CA ALA A 109 4.98 -4.35 3.81
C ALA A 109 5.79 -5.57 4.27
N SER A 110 6.90 -5.86 3.59
CA SER A 110 7.79 -6.97 3.96
C SER A 110 8.42 -6.76 5.34
N GLU A 111 8.93 -5.54 5.63
CA GLU A 111 9.57 -5.21 6.90
C GLU A 111 8.63 -5.34 8.10
N ILE A 112 7.39 -4.88 7.99
CA ILE A 112 6.39 -4.96 9.07
C ILE A 112 5.58 -6.26 9.03
N ARG A 113 5.88 -7.19 8.13
CA ARG A 113 5.18 -8.46 7.92
C ARG A 113 3.68 -8.25 7.68
N ALA A 114 3.35 -7.37 6.73
CA ALA A 114 1.97 -7.09 6.40
C ALA A 114 1.29 -8.30 5.74
N GLU A 115 0.01 -8.49 6.04
CA GLU A 115 -0.80 -9.57 5.48
C GLU A 115 -1.25 -9.28 4.05
N VAL A 116 -1.39 -8.00 3.69
CA VAL A 116 -1.88 -7.57 2.38
C VAL A 116 -1.45 -6.15 2.05
N ILE A 117 -1.26 -5.86 0.76
CA ILE A 117 -1.10 -4.51 0.24
C ILE A 117 -2.40 -4.10 -0.45
N LEU A 118 -3.00 -2.99 -0.03
CA LEU A 118 -4.13 -2.37 -0.68
C LEU A 118 -3.62 -1.27 -1.61
N LYS A 119 -3.60 -1.54 -2.92
CA LYS A 119 -3.18 -0.57 -3.94
C LYS A 119 -4.38 0.17 -4.49
N VAL A 120 -4.47 1.44 -4.15
CA VAL A 120 -5.55 2.32 -4.59
C VAL A 120 -5.15 2.99 -5.90
N THR A 121 -6.00 2.90 -6.92
CA THR A 121 -5.74 3.36 -8.29
C THR A 121 -6.90 4.21 -8.84
N LYS A 122 -6.79 4.66 -10.08
CA LYS A 122 -7.87 5.36 -10.80
C LYS A 122 -8.74 4.42 -11.65
N VAL A 123 -8.38 3.13 -11.71
CA VAL A 123 -9.11 2.10 -12.45
C VAL A 123 -9.65 1.06 -11.49
N ALA A 124 -10.71 0.34 -11.89
CA ALA A 124 -11.40 -0.59 -11.01
C ALA A 124 -10.55 -1.79 -10.55
N GLY A 125 -9.47 -2.10 -11.25
CA GLY A 125 -8.55 -3.19 -10.94
C GLY A 125 -7.66 -3.48 -12.14
N VAL A 126 -7.23 -4.73 -12.30
CA VAL A 126 -6.37 -5.19 -13.39
C VAL A 126 -7.23 -5.70 -14.54
N TYR A 127 -6.96 -5.23 -15.74
CA TYR A 127 -7.66 -5.61 -16.96
C TYR A 127 -6.75 -6.41 -17.89
N ASP A 128 -7.34 -7.17 -18.81
CA ASP A 128 -6.63 -7.92 -19.86
C ASP A 128 -5.99 -6.98 -20.90
N ARG A 129 -6.52 -5.77 -21.04
CA ARG A 129 -6.02 -4.67 -21.92
C ARG A 129 -6.44 -3.33 -21.32
N ASP A 130 -5.89 -2.23 -21.85
CA ASP A 130 -6.22 -0.88 -21.37
C ASP A 130 -7.70 -0.54 -21.55
N PRO A 131 -8.48 -0.33 -20.46
CA PRO A 131 -9.90 0.00 -20.54
C PRO A 131 -10.18 1.37 -21.12
N ASN A 132 -9.18 2.27 -21.19
CA ASN A 132 -9.34 3.59 -21.79
C ASN A 132 -9.32 3.53 -23.32
N THR A 133 -8.67 2.52 -23.89
CA THR A 133 -8.53 2.34 -25.35
C THR A 133 -9.38 1.21 -25.88
N HIS A 134 -9.84 0.28 -25.03
CA HIS A 134 -10.61 -0.90 -25.42
C HIS A 134 -11.87 -1.00 -24.57
N ALA A 135 -13.03 -0.72 -25.15
CA ALA A 135 -14.33 -0.78 -24.47
C ALA A 135 -14.73 -2.23 -24.04
N ASP A 136 -14.11 -3.24 -24.66
CA ASP A 136 -14.30 -4.66 -24.39
C ASP A 136 -13.30 -5.24 -23.38
N ALA A 137 -12.47 -4.38 -22.75
CA ALA A 137 -11.50 -4.79 -21.73
C ALA A 137 -12.18 -5.49 -20.55
N ARG A 138 -11.67 -6.65 -20.19
CA ARG A 138 -12.23 -7.47 -19.11
C ARG A 138 -11.43 -7.31 -17.82
N LEU A 139 -12.13 -6.99 -16.74
CA LEU A 139 -11.57 -6.92 -15.40
C LEU A 139 -11.31 -8.33 -14.87
N TYR A 140 -10.12 -8.56 -14.33
CA TYR A 140 -9.82 -9.77 -13.58
C TYR A 140 -10.31 -9.62 -12.13
N ASP A 141 -11.05 -10.61 -11.66
CA ASP A 141 -11.40 -10.71 -10.24
C ASP A 141 -10.18 -11.14 -9.41
N ARG A 142 -9.37 -12.04 -10.00
CA ARG A 142 -8.22 -12.63 -9.37
C ARG A 142 -7.17 -13.00 -10.41
N LEU A 143 -5.91 -12.93 -10.00
CA LEU A 143 -4.73 -13.33 -10.77
C LEU A 143 -3.70 -13.96 -9.84
N THR A 144 -2.93 -14.93 -10.35
CA THR A 144 -1.68 -15.32 -9.70
C THR A 144 -0.55 -14.38 -10.13
N PHE A 145 0.53 -14.31 -9.34
CA PHE A 145 1.73 -13.56 -9.74
C PHE A 145 2.29 -14.07 -11.06
N THR A 146 2.34 -15.39 -11.24
CA THR A 146 2.80 -16.03 -12.47
C THR A 146 1.95 -15.66 -13.68
N GLU A 147 0.61 -15.67 -13.56
CA GLU A 147 -0.29 -15.25 -14.64
C GLU A 147 -0.07 -13.78 -15.02
N ALA A 148 0.08 -12.90 -14.02
CA ALA A 148 0.31 -11.49 -14.25
C ALA A 148 1.63 -11.24 -15.01
N LEU A 149 2.72 -11.96 -14.67
CA LEU A 149 4.00 -11.91 -15.36
C LEU A 149 3.89 -12.47 -16.79
N THR A 150 3.27 -13.62 -16.96
CA THR A 150 3.10 -14.26 -18.27
C THR A 150 2.32 -13.39 -19.24
N LYS A 151 1.28 -12.76 -18.75
CA LYS A 151 0.42 -11.82 -19.51
C LYS A 151 1.01 -10.41 -19.61
N ARG A 152 2.16 -10.14 -18.99
CA ARG A 152 2.84 -8.83 -18.95
C ARG A 152 1.93 -7.69 -18.46
N LEU A 153 1.08 -7.98 -17.46
CA LEU A 153 0.16 -6.99 -16.90
C LEU A 153 0.94 -5.99 -16.03
N GLN A 154 0.69 -4.70 -16.25
CA GLN A 154 1.34 -3.62 -15.50
C GLN A 154 0.56 -3.34 -14.21
N ILE A 155 0.85 -4.10 -13.16
CA ILE A 155 0.21 -3.96 -11.84
C ILE A 155 1.00 -2.99 -10.96
N MET A 156 2.29 -3.22 -10.87
CA MET A 156 3.27 -2.43 -10.14
C MET A 156 4.57 -2.37 -10.96
N ASP A 157 5.57 -1.61 -10.52
CA ASP A 157 6.89 -1.75 -11.09
C ASP A 157 7.48 -3.14 -10.78
N SER A 158 8.40 -3.60 -11.62
CA SER A 158 8.94 -4.97 -11.56
C SER A 158 9.60 -5.29 -10.21
N THR A 159 10.28 -4.31 -9.59
CA THR A 159 10.93 -4.48 -8.29
C THR A 159 9.92 -4.72 -7.18
N ALA A 160 8.88 -3.87 -7.12
CA ALA A 160 7.79 -4.02 -6.16
C ALA A 160 7.05 -5.34 -6.33
N PHE A 161 6.77 -5.70 -7.58
CA PHE A 161 6.03 -6.91 -7.90
C PHE A 161 6.81 -8.18 -7.50
N SER A 162 8.11 -8.25 -7.84
CA SER A 162 8.98 -9.36 -7.43
C SER A 162 9.08 -9.46 -5.91
N LEU A 163 9.23 -8.33 -5.21
CA LEU A 163 9.31 -8.31 -3.75
C LEU A 163 8.03 -8.85 -3.09
N CYS A 164 6.85 -8.50 -3.63
CA CYS A 164 5.58 -9.03 -3.15
C CYS A 164 5.44 -10.53 -3.43
N MET A 165 5.84 -10.98 -4.62
CA MET A 165 5.81 -12.39 -5.01
C MET A 165 6.73 -13.24 -4.12
N ASP A 166 7.99 -12.82 -3.94
CA ASP A 166 8.99 -13.55 -3.13
C ASP A 166 8.58 -13.66 -1.66
N ASN A 167 7.93 -12.63 -1.12
CA ASN A 167 7.43 -12.60 0.25
C ASN A 167 5.98 -13.09 0.39
N LYS A 168 5.36 -13.54 -0.71
CA LYS A 168 3.96 -14.03 -0.75
C LYS A 168 2.95 -13.04 -0.17
N ILE A 169 3.16 -11.74 -0.39
CA ILE A 169 2.28 -10.68 0.11
C ILE A 169 1.18 -10.43 -0.94
N PRO A 170 -0.09 -10.74 -0.66
CA PRO A 170 -1.19 -10.48 -1.58
C PRO A 170 -1.34 -8.98 -1.88
N ILE A 171 -1.81 -8.66 -3.10
CA ILE A 171 -2.07 -7.29 -3.50
C ILE A 171 -3.53 -7.18 -3.94
N VAL A 172 -4.29 -6.26 -3.35
CA VAL A 172 -5.65 -5.91 -3.79
C VAL A 172 -5.61 -4.57 -4.49
N ILE A 173 -6.02 -4.53 -5.76
CA ILE A 173 -6.02 -3.33 -6.60
C ILE A 173 -7.45 -2.88 -6.84
N PHE A 174 -7.79 -1.63 -6.52
CA PHE A 174 -9.14 -1.11 -6.67
C PHE A 174 -9.20 0.39 -6.92
N ASP A 175 -10.39 0.86 -7.37
CA ASP A 175 -10.65 2.26 -7.69
C ASP A 175 -10.84 3.11 -6.43
N MET A 176 -10.11 4.24 -6.35
CA MET A 176 -10.22 5.22 -5.27
C MET A 176 -11.44 6.15 -5.41
N ASN A 177 -12.01 6.28 -6.60
CA ASN A 177 -13.12 7.20 -6.85
C ASN A 177 -14.44 6.73 -6.21
N LYS A 178 -14.50 5.47 -5.77
CA LYS A 178 -15.62 4.91 -5.00
C LYS A 178 -15.25 4.87 -3.52
N PRO A 179 -15.77 5.79 -2.68
CA PRO A 179 -15.38 5.87 -1.25
C PRO A 179 -15.64 4.58 -0.47
N SER A 180 -16.66 3.80 -0.86
CA SER A 180 -16.95 2.50 -0.25
C SER A 180 -15.84 1.47 -0.44
N ASN A 181 -15.06 1.54 -1.54
CA ASN A 181 -14.09 0.52 -1.88
C ASN A 181 -12.98 0.39 -0.83
N ILE A 182 -12.51 1.50 -0.24
CA ILE A 182 -11.51 1.47 0.83
C ILE A 182 -12.05 0.71 2.04
N ARG A 183 -13.28 1.05 2.47
CA ARG A 183 -13.95 0.37 3.58
C ARG A 183 -14.16 -1.11 3.28
N ASP A 184 -14.65 -1.43 2.09
CA ASP A 184 -14.97 -2.80 1.69
C ASP A 184 -13.68 -3.64 1.54
N ALA A 185 -12.60 -3.08 0.98
CA ALA A 185 -11.29 -3.73 0.94
C ALA A 185 -10.76 -4.05 2.34
N VAL A 186 -10.85 -3.08 3.25
CA VAL A 186 -10.44 -3.22 4.65
C VAL A 186 -11.28 -4.27 5.38
N LEU A 187 -12.57 -4.38 5.09
CA LEU A 187 -13.47 -5.39 5.65
C LEU A 187 -13.41 -6.76 4.93
N GLY A 188 -12.46 -6.96 4.03
CA GLY A 188 -12.30 -8.22 3.29
C GLY A 188 -13.37 -8.53 2.27
N ARG A 189 -14.18 -7.56 1.94
CA ARG A 189 -15.17 -7.72 0.89
C ARG A 189 -14.50 -7.73 -0.47
N LYS A 190 -15.11 -8.41 -1.42
CA LYS A 190 -14.61 -8.47 -2.80
C LYS A 190 -14.66 -7.08 -3.44
N VAL A 191 -13.47 -6.51 -3.71
CA VAL A 191 -13.31 -5.26 -4.46
C VAL A 191 -12.14 -5.39 -5.42
N GLY A 192 -12.29 -4.86 -6.63
CA GLY A 192 -11.22 -4.83 -7.62
C GLY A 192 -10.64 -6.20 -7.97
N THR A 193 -9.32 -6.26 -8.07
CA THR A 193 -8.56 -7.47 -8.42
C THR A 193 -7.64 -7.90 -7.27
N LEU A 194 -7.71 -9.17 -6.88
CA LEU A 194 -6.77 -9.79 -5.95
C LEU A 194 -5.64 -10.48 -6.71
N VAL A 195 -4.39 -10.17 -6.40
CA VAL A 195 -3.19 -10.86 -6.89
C VAL A 195 -2.55 -11.64 -5.74
N CYS A 196 -2.47 -12.97 -5.87
CA CYS A 196 -1.86 -13.86 -4.87
C CYS A 196 -1.57 -15.25 -5.48
N ASP A 197 -0.60 -15.99 -4.95
CA ASP A 197 -0.24 -17.31 -5.49
C ASP A 197 -1.21 -18.42 -5.07
N GLU A 198 -1.78 -18.35 -3.87
CA GLU A 198 -2.68 -19.35 -3.35
C GLU A 198 -4.14 -18.86 -3.32
N PRO A 199 -5.13 -19.75 -3.56
CA PRO A 199 -6.50 -19.41 -3.22
C PRO A 199 -6.59 -19.16 -1.71
N PRO A 200 -7.39 -18.16 -1.24
CA PRO A 200 -7.69 -18.08 0.18
C PRO A 200 -8.29 -19.44 0.61
N PRO A 201 -7.98 -19.91 1.81
CA PRO A 201 -8.60 -21.10 2.34
C PRO A 201 -10.13 -20.98 2.22
N LYS A 202 -10.78 -22.04 1.79
CA LYS A 202 -12.24 -22.12 1.65
C LYS A 202 -12.91 -21.98 3.00
#